data_e9a0068fd5b22f726485fbc00885aed9
#
_entry.id   e9a0068fd5b22f726485fbc00885aed9
#
_cell.length_a   1.000
_cell.length_b   1.000
_cell.length_c   1.000
_cell.angle_alpha   90.00
_cell.angle_beta   90.00
_cell.angle_gamma   90.00
#
_symmetry.space_group_name_H-M   'P 1'
#
loop_
_entity.id
_entity.type
_entity.pdbx_description
1 polymer ?
#
loop_
_entity_poly.entity_id
_entity_poly.type
_entity_poly.pdbx_seq_one_letter_code
_entity_poly.pdbx_strand_id
1 'polypeptide(L)'
;MRDRKESRERKKKKELSLYGILLLFLLLIMLFLSTRVHEINVIGNEQYTKEELVNMILSKDLDYNSLYAFMEDRIKPHKSLPFIEKYELHWKSPFSLEIIAYEKNMVGYVEYMSSNLYFDGDGVVVESTQKKLPGIPKITGLSFSKVSLYKALPVENKAIFQDILNLSSALRQEKIECDHIDYSASSTATLYIGEIKVLLGDHEDMEQKLMSLKDILPALAGRKGTLDLSKYRGRKEKEAYVFKEEK
;
A
#
# COMPACT_ATOMS: atom_id res chain seq x y z
N MET A 1 76.89 -6.45 -14.12
CA MET A 1 76.38 -5.08 -13.78
C MET A 1 75.04 -4.77 -14.38
N ARG A 2 74.66 -5.29 -15.56
CA ARG A 2 73.41 -5.07 -16.31
C ARG A 2 72.19 -5.68 -15.57
N ASP A 3 72.27 -6.91 -15.07
CA ASP A 3 71.20 -7.62 -14.38
C ASP A 3 70.75 -6.94 -13.06
N ARG A 4 71.69 -6.32 -12.34
CA ARG A 4 71.31 -5.58 -11.09
C ARG A 4 70.54 -4.29 -11.38
N LYS A 5 70.79 -3.67 -12.55
CA LYS A 5 70.10 -2.44 -12.95
C LYS A 5 68.69 -2.74 -13.41
N GLU A 6 68.53 -3.78 -14.22
CA GLU A 6 67.18 -4.25 -14.65
C GLU A 6 66.31 -4.73 -13.48
N SER A 7 66.88 -5.44 -12.53
CA SER A 7 66.19 -5.86 -11.32
C SER A 7 65.69 -4.68 -10.47
N ARG A 8 66.50 -3.62 -10.35
CA ARG A 8 66.12 -2.39 -9.63
C ARG A 8 65.04 -1.59 -10.37
N GLU A 9 65.07 -1.52 -11.69
CA GLU A 9 64.05 -0.85 -12.48
C GLU A 9 62.70 -1.61 -12.44
N ARG A 10 62.74 -2.94 -12.49
CA ARG A 10 61.52 -3.77 -12.30
C ARG A 10 60.91 -3.61 -10.90
N LYS A 11 61.72 -3.52 -9.86
CA LYS A 11 61.24 -3.25 -8.50
C LYS A 11 60.63 -1.84 -8.39
N LYS A 12 61.25 -0.81 -8.93
CA LYS A 12 60.72 0.56 -8.94
C LYS A 12 59.38 0.65 -9.70
N LYS A 13 59.27 -0.04 -10.87
CA LYS A 13 58.02 -0.08 -11.62
C LYS A 13 56.91 -0.79 -10.86
N LYS A 14 57.21 -1.90 -10.15
CA LYS A 14 56.25 -2.57 -9.27
C LYS A 14 55.80 -1.71 -8.08
N GLU A 15 56.73 -1.02 -7.43
CA GLU A 15 56.41 -0.09 -6.36
C GLU A 15 55.57 1.09 -6.83
N LEU A 16 55.91 1.69 -8.00
CA LEU A 16 55.13 2.77 -8.60
C LEU A 16 53.72 2.31 -8.99
N SER A 17 53.56 1.09 -9.52
CA SER A 17 52.28 0.47 -9.79
C SER A 17 51.48 0.24 -8.52
N LEU A 18 52.13 -0.20 -7.41
CA LEU A 18 51.46 -0.42 -6.13
C LEU A 18 50.94 0.90 -5.54
N TYR A 19 51.72 1.98 -5.59
CA TYR A 19 51.30 3.31 -5.17
C TYR A 19 50.15 3.85 -6.02
N GLY A 20 50.16 3.61 -7.33
CA GLY A 20 49.05 3.96 -8.22
C GLY A 20 47.77 3.24 -7.88
N ILE A 21 47.85 1.93 -7.58
CA ILE A 21 46.71 1.13 -7.15
C ILE A 21 46.16 1.63 -5.79
N LEU A 22 47.06 1.92 -4.83
CA LEU A 22 46.70 2.45 -3.52
C LEU A 22 46.00 3.81 -3.63
N LEU A 23 46.54 4.70 -4.47
CA LEU A 23 45.94 6.02 -4.72
C LEU A 23 44.54 5.88 -5.34
N LEU A 24 44.40 5.00 -6.33
CA LEU A 24 43.11 4.72 -6.96
C LEU A 24 42.08 4.18 -5.94
N PHE A 25 42.54 3.27 -5.07
CA PHE A 25 41.69 2.71 -4.01
C PHE A 25 41.24 3.78 -3.00
N LEU A 26 42.13 4.65 -2.59
CA LEU A 26 41.80 5.78 -1.72
C LEU A 26 40.80 6.74 -2.38
N LEU A 27 40.99 7.00 -3.67
CA LEU A 27 40.09 7.86 -4.44
C LEU A 27 38.69 7.23 -4.56
N LEU A 28 38.61 5.92 -4.78
CA LEU A 28 37.32 5.18 -4.79
C LEU A 28 36.63 5.20 -3.42
N ILE A 29 37.40 5.05 -2.33
CA ILE A 29 36.84 5.18 -0.97
C ILE A 29 36.33 6.60 -0.73
N MET A 30 37.06 7.61 -1.11
CA MET A 30 36.66 9.00 -0.96
C MET A 30 35.39 9.29 -1.76
N LEU A 31 35.31 8.76 -2.98
CA LEU A 31 34.12 8.89 -3.84
C LEU A 31 32.92 8.16 -3.22
N PHE A 32 33.10 6.95 -2.70
CA PHE A 32 32.08 6.21 -1.99
C PHE A 32 31.56 6.96 -0.76
N LEU A 33 32.46 7.49 0.08
CA LEU A 33 32.08 8.25 1.28
C LEU A 33 31.38 9.57 0.93
N SER A 34 31.64 10.12 -0.26
CA SER A 34 31.01 11.36 -0.74
C SER A 34 29.55 11.15 -1.21
N THR A 35 29.10 9.92 -1.48
CA THR A 35 27.76 9.63 -2.03
C THR A 35 26.67 9.55 -0.94
N ARG A 36 26.63 10.54 -0.04
CA ARG A 36 25.58 10.62 0.98
C ARG A 36 24.29 11.17 0.38
N VAL A 37 23.18 10.48 0.64
CA VAL A 37 21.84 10.86 0.17
C VAL A 37 21.40 12.15 0.87
N HIS A 38 20.99 13.15 0.08
CA HIS A 38 20.40 14.40 0.55
C HIS A 38 18.94 14.52 0.15
N GLU A 39 18.56 13.83 -0.93
CA GLU A 39 17.20 13.85 -1.45
C GLU A 39 16.69 12.44 -1.64
N ILE A 40 15.50 12.17 -1.08
CA ILE A 40 14.79 10.92 -1.26
C ILE A 40 13.41 11.26 -1.79
N ASN A 41 13.06 10.73 -2.95
CA ASN A 41 11.71 10.77 -3.46
C ASN A 41 10.98 9.46 -3.14
N VAL A 42 9.70 9.53 -2.74
CA VAL A 42 8.88 8.35 -2.46
C VAL A 42 7.63 8.43 -3.31
N ILE A 43 7.31 7.33 -3.98
CA ILE A 43 6.15 7.21 -4.88
C ILE A 43 5.34 5.99 -4.45
N GLY A 44 3.98 6.11 -4.49
CA GLY A 44 3.07 5.00 -4.22
C GLY A 44 2.78 4.76 -2.75
N ASN A 45 3.04 5.76 -1.89
CA ASN A 45 2.77 5.72 -0.47
C ASN A 45 1.39 6.34 -0.15
N GLU A 46 0.36 5.51 0.04
CA GLU A 46 -0.97 5.94 0.46
C GLU A 46 -1.17 5.80 1.98
N GLN A 47 -0.66 4.71 2.57
CA GLN A 47 -0.86 4.35 3.98
C GLN A 47 0.26 4.85 4.91
N TYR A 48 1.42 5.19 4.36
CA TYR A 48 2.57 5.68 5.10
C TYR A 48 2.99 7.06 4.64
N THR A 49 3.46 7.87 5.56
CA THR A 49 4.17 9.09 5.21
C THR A 49 5.52 8.75 4.55
N LYS A 50 6.05 9.68 3.79
CA LYS A 50 7.39 9.56 3.19
C LYS A 50 8.44 9.23 4.24
N GLU A 51 8.42 9.94 5.36
CA GLU A 51 9.37 9.82 6.46
C GLU A 51 9.29 8.43 7.12
N GLU A 52 8.08 7.91 7.33
CA GLU A 52 7.89 6.57 7.89
C GLU A 52 8.49 5.49 6.98
N LEU A 53 8.19 5.54 5.67
CA LEU A 53 8.74 4.57 4.71
C LEU A 53 10.26 4.65 4.61
N VAL A 54 10.81 5.86 4.51
CA VAL A 54 12.26 6.07 4.48
C VAL A 54 12.93 5.45 5.72
N ASN A 55 12.40 5.71 6.92
CA ASN A 55 12.94 5.17 8.17
C ASN A 55 12.84 3.65 8.27
N MET A 56 11.77 3.04 7.72
CA MET A 56 11.62 1.59 7.70
C MET A 56 12.58 0.92 6.71
N ILE A 57 12.81 1.52 5.56
CA ILE A 57 13.66 0.97 4.49
C ILE A 57 15.12 1.27 4.78
N LEU A 58 15.48 2.55 5.00
CA LEU A 58 16.83 3.02 5.27
C LEU A 58 17.05 3.13 6.79
N SER A 59 17.24 2.02 7.46
CA SER A 59 17.25 1.95 8.93
C SER A 59 18.65 2.09 9.55
N LYS A 60 19.72 2.12 8.75
CA LYS A 60 21.10 2.21 9.20
C LYS A 60 21.78 3.45 8.59
N ASP A 61 22.79 3.98 9.26
CA ASP A 61 23.55 5.13 8.75
C ASP A 61 24.18 4.88 7.37
N LEU A 62 24.61 3.65 7.09
CA LEU A 62 25.15 3.25 5.80
C LEU A 62 24.10 3.24 4.68
N ASP A 63 22.83 3.03 5.01
CA ASP A 63 21.73 3.04 4.03
C ASP A 63 21.54 4.46 3.44
N TYR A 64 22.04 5.50 4.13
CA TYR A 64 22.08 6.87 3.60
C TYR A 64 23.27 7.13 2.66
N ASN A 65 24.04 6.12 2.30
CA ASN A 65 24.94 6.16 1.17
C ASN A 65 24.20 5.62 -0.07
N SER A 66 24.03 6.44 -1.09
CA SER A 66 23.18 6.09 -2.24
C SER A 66 23.64 4.85 -3.01
N LEU A 67 24.95 4.70 -3.14
CA LEU A 67 25.54 3.55 -3.84
C LEU A 67 25.40 2.27 -3.01
N TYR A 68 25.62 2.37 -1.70
CA TYR A 68 25.47 1.24 -0.78
C TYR A 68 24.01 0.77 -0.73
N ALA A 69 23.05 1.67 -0.52
CA ALA A 69 21.64 1.35 -0.47
C ALA A 69 21.16 0.66 -1.77
N PHE A 70 21.55 1.21 -2.91
CA PHE A 70 21.23 0.62 -4.20
C PHE A 70 21.82 -0.77 -4.42
N MET A 71 23.08 -1.00 -3.98
CA MET A 71 23.71 -2.31 -4.06
C MET A 71 23.09 -3.30 -3.08
N GLU A 72 22.81 -2.87 -1.85
CA GLU A 72 22.17 -3.72 -0.83
C GLU A 72 20.79 -4.19 -1.29
N ASP A 73 19.99 -3.28 -1.86
CA ASP A 73 18.66 -3.57 -2.42
C ASP A 73 18.70 -4.66 -3.51
N ARG A 74 19.76 -4.68 -4.32
CA ARG A 74 19.94 -5.68 -5.40
C ARG A 74 20.45 -7.04 -4.94
N ILE A 75 21.19 -7.06 -3.83
CA ILE A 75 21.89 -8.27 -3.36
C ILE A 75 21.13 -8.97 -2.25
N LYS A 76 20.48 -8.21 -1.37
CA LYS A 76 19.77 -8.75 -0.21
C LYS A 76 18.26 -8.89 -0.47
N PRO A 77 17.61 -9.89 0.14
CA PRO A 77 16.15 -9.95 0.12
C PRO A 77 15.57 -8.73 0.83
N HIS A 78 14.52 -8.18 0.26
CA HIS A 78 13.82 -7.03 0.83
C HIS A 78 13.20 -7.39 2.18
N LYS A 79 13.19 -6.40 3.08
CA LYS A 79 12.47 -6.54 4.35
C LYS A 79 10.97 -6.63 4.07
N SER A 80 10.28 -7.54 4.76
CA SER A 80 8.81 -7.52 4.76
C SER A 80 8.35 -6.32 5.59
N LEU A 81 7.64 -5.40 4.95
CA LEU A 81 7.05 -4.25 5.62
C LEU A 81 5.53 -4.44 5.72
N PRO A 82 4.90 -4.08 6.86
CA PRO A 82 3.44 -4.13 6.97
C PRO A 82 2.81 -3.27 5.86
N PHE A 83 1.70 -3.70 5.30
CA PHE A 83 0.94 -3.01 4.25
C PHE A 83 1.67 -2.80 2.91
N ILE A 84 2.95 -3.10 2.80
CA ILE A 84 3.74 -3.03 1.58
C ILE A 84 3.90 -4.43 0.99
N GLU A 85 3.53 -4.61 -0.26
CA GLU A 85 3.74 -5.85 -1.00
C GLU A 85 5.21 -5.98 -1.40
N LYS A 86 5.75 -4.93 -2.01
CA LYS A 86 7.16 -4.79 -2.37
C LYS A 86 7.54 -3.32 -2.47
N TYR A 87 8.82 -3.06 -2.45
CA TYR A 87 9.38 -1.75 -2.79
C TYR A 87 10.60 -1.92 -3.70
N GLU A 88 10.96 -0.86 -4.40
CA GLU A 88 12.12 -0.82 -5.29
C GLU A 88 12.92 0.45 -5.02
N LEU A 89 14.24 0.33 -4.92
CA LEU A 89 15.14 1.48 -4.84
C LEU A 89 15.71 1.79 -6.23
N HIS A 90 15.51 3.02 -6.66
CA HIS A 90 16.08 3.54 -7.90
C HIS A 90 17.16 4.59 -7.60
N TRP A 91 18.34 4.35 -8.11
CA TRP A 91 19.44 5.30 -8.01
C TRP A 91 19.30 6.39 -9.09
N LYS A 92 19.02 7.62 -8.69
CA LYS A 92 18.85 8.77 -9.61
C LYS A 92 20.15 9.55 -9.78
N SER A 93 20.90 9.72 -8.70
CA SER A 93 22.20 10.41 -8.68
C SER A 93 23.01 9.99 -7.46
N PRO A 94 24.30 10.37 -7.37
CA PRO A 94 25.10 10.10 -6.17
C PRO A 94 24.50 10.62 -4.85
N PHE A 95 23.56 11.58 -4.92
CA PHE A 95 22.97 12.25 -3.77
C PHE A 95 21.44 12.06 -3.66
N SER A 96 20.83 11.35 -4.62
CA SER A 96 19.37 11.20 -4.70
C SER A 96 18.97 9.76 -4.96
N LEU A 97 18.02 9.29 -4.14
CA LEU A 97 17.35 7.99 -4.28
C LEU A 97 15.85 8.20 -4.53
N GLU A 98 15.26 7.30 -5.28
CA GLU A 98 13.82 7.19 -5.41
C GLU A 98 13.38 5.82 -4.89
N ILE A 99 12.36 5.84 -4.03
CA ILE A 99 11.72 4.64 -3.49
C ILE A 99 10.35 4.54 -4.15
N ILE A 100 10.09 3.44 -4.84
CA ILE A 100 8.77 3.12 -5.36
C ILE A 100 8.18 2.05 -4.44
N ALA A 101 7.13 2.40 -3.71
CA ALA A 101 6.41 1.49 -2.84
C ALA A 101 5.17 0.95 -3.57
N TYR A 102 4.95 -0.35 -3.47
CA TYR A 102 3.75 -1.02 -3.96
C TYR A 102 2.98 -1.50 -2.72
N GLU A 103 1.90 -0.80 -2.42
CA GLU A 103 1.08 -1.15 -1.27
C GLU A 103 0.18 -2.34 -1.57
N LYS A 104 -0.13 -3.14 -0.53
CA LYS A 104 -1.08 -4.25 -0.63
C LYS A 104 -2.46 -3.72 -1.00
N ASN A 105 -3.10 -4.33 -1.98
CA ASN A 105 -4.42 -3.93 -2.44
C ASN A 105 -5.51 -4.44 -1.48
N MET A 106 -5.65 -3.79 -0.33
CA MET A 106 -6.66 -4.14 0.67
C MET A 106 -8.00 -3.51 0.32
N VAL A 107 -9.08 -4.31 0.31
CA VAL A 107 -10.43 -3.85 -0.05
C VAL A 107 -11.39 -3.82 1.14
N GLY A 108 -11.03 -4.45 2.25
CA GLY A 108 -11.82 -4.50 3.46
C GLY A 108 -11.11 -5.20 4.60
N TYR A 109 -11.67 -5.12 5.80
CA TYR A 109 -11.20 -5.90 6.94
C TYR A 109 -12.36 -6.44 7.79
N VAL A 110 -12.08 -7.53 8.48
CA VAL A 110 -12.95 -8.09 9.53
C VAL A 110 -12.22 -8.07 10.87
N GLU A 111 -12.96 -7.90 11.96
CA GLU A 111 -12.39 -8.00 13.31
C GLU A 111 -12.39 -9.45 13.78
N TYR A 112 -11.26 -9.94 14.24
CA TYR A 112 -11.06 -11.28 14.76
C TYR A 112 -10.03 -11.29 15.89
N MET A 113 -10.39 -11.82 17.06
CA MET A 113 -9.49 -11.93 18.23
C MET A 113 -8.72 -10.64 18.55
N SER A 114 -9.43 -9.49 18.60
CA SER A 114 -8.87 -8.16 18.88
C SER A 114 -7.87 -7.64 17.83
N SER A 115 -7.87 -8.21 16.64
CA SER A 115 -7.09 -7.75 15.50
C SER A 115 -7.98 -7.49 14.30
N ASN A 116 -7.56 -6.58 13.43
CA ASN A 116 -8.17 -6.32 12.14
C ASN A 116 -7.46 -7.19 11.11
N LEU A 117 -8.19 -8.07 10.45
CA LEU A 117 -7.70 -8.92 9.39
C LEU A 117 -8.07 -8.29 8.05
N TYR A 118 -7.09 -7.72 7.37
CA TYR A 118 -7.26 -7.09 6.08
C TYR A 118 -7.15 -8.12 4.96
N PHE A 119 -8.03 -8.03 3.98
CA PHE A 119 -8.03 -8.91 2.81
C PHE A 119 -8.04 -8.12 1.50
N ASP A 120 -7.50 -8.74 0.47
CA ASP A 120 -7.44 -8.20 -0.89
C ASP A 120 -8.71 -8.48 -1.71
N GLY A 121 -8.70 -8.05 -2.98
CA GLY A 121 -9.82 -8.24 -3.90
C GLY A 121 -10.13 -9.70 -4.24
N ASP A 122 -9.23 -10.63 -3.95
CA ASP A 122 -9.41 -12.07 -4.10
C ASP A 122 -9.87 -12.74 -2.79
N GLY A 123 -10.04 -11.93 -1.73
CA GLY A 123 -10.45 -12.39 -0.42
C GLY A 123 -9.35 -13.08 0.38
N VAL A 124 -8.09 -12.92 -0.02
CA VAL A 124 -6.94 -13.44 0.72
C VAL A 124 -6.58 -12.50 1.85
N VAL A 125 -6.40 -13.04 3.06
CA VAL A 125 -5.97 -12.26 4.23
C VAL A 125 -4.50 -11.89 4.08
N VAL A 126 -4.23 -10.62 3.81
CA VAL A 126 -2.88 -10.12 3.49
C VAL A 126 -2.19 -9.45 4.68
N GLU A 127 -2.96 -9.02 5.71
CA GLU A 127 -2.40 -8.36 6.87
C GLU A 127 -3.24 -8.60 8.13
N SER A 128 -2.60 -8.60 9.31
CA SER A 128 -3.25 -8.70 10.62
C SER A 128 -2.62 -7.68 11.57
N THR A 129 -3.41 -6.72 12.03
CA THR A 129 -2.93 -5.64 12.89
C THR A 129 -4.04 -5.08 13.77
N GLN A 130 -3.68 -4.43 14.86
CA GLN A 130 -4.65 -3.65 15.67
C GLN A 130 -4.89 -2.24 15.12
N LYS A 131 -4.03 -1.76 14.21
CA LYS A 131 -4.16 -0.44 13.58
C LYS A 131 -5.34 -0.47 12.59
N LYS A 132 -6.20 0.55 12.66
CA LYS A 132 -7.19 0.81 11.62
C LYS A 132 -6.58 1.68 10.54
N LEU A 133 -6.73 1.25 9.29
CA LEU A 133 -6.26 1.99 8.14
C LEU A 133 -7.37 2.88 7.60
N PRO A 134 -7.09 4.14 7.28
CA PRO A 134 -8.06 5.02 6.64
C PRO A 134 -8.46 4.50 5.25
N GLY A 135 -9.69 4.77 4.84
CA GLY A 135 -10.19 4.44 3.49
C GLY A 135 -10.44 2.96 3.23
N ILE A 136 -10.25 2.06 4.23
CA ILE A 136 -10.55 0.63 4.09
C ILE A 136 -11.71 0.28 5.02
N PRO A 137 -12.86 -0.16 4.47
CA PRO A 137 -14.06 -0.39 5.25
C PRO A 137 -13.97 -1.61 6.16
N LYS A 138 -14.57 -1.50 7.34
CA LYS A 138 -14.92 -2.66 8.16
C LYS A 138 -16.05 -3.44 7.50
N ILE A 139 -15.95 -4.77 7.48
CA ILE A 139 -16.98 -5.64 6.95
C ILE A 139 -17.66 -6.40 8.10
N THR A 140 -18.98 -6.38 8.13
CA THR A 140 -19.79 -7.20 9.06
C THR A 140 -20.84 -8.01 8.31
N GLY A 141 -21.48 -8.96 9.01
CA GLY A 141 -22.45 -9.88 8.41
C GLY A 141 -21.83 -11.14 7.81
N LEU A 142 -20.51 -11.32 7.94
CA LEU A 142 -19.79 -12.52 7.52
C LEU A 142 -19.60 -13.49 8.68
N SER A 143 -19.97 -14.75 8.45
CA SER A 143 -19.56 -15.88 9.29
C SER A 143 -18.34 -16.56 8.68
N PHE A 144 -17.27 -16.71 9.46
CA PHE A 144 -16.02 -17.34 9.03
C PHE A 144 -15.38 -18.14 10.17
N SER A 145 -14.59 -19.14 9.79
CA SER A 145 -13.92 -20.02 10.72
C SER A 145 -12.50 -19.57 11.02
N LYS A 146 -11.61 -20.47 11.45
CA LYS A 146 -10.22 -20.17 11.80
C LYS A 146 -9.44 -19.60 10.60
N VAL A 147 -8.91 -18.41 10.77
CA VAL A 147 -8.19 -17.66 9.73
C VAL A 147 -6.68 -17.94 9.76
N SER A 148 -6.05 -17.87 8.60
CA SER A 148 -4.60 -17.89 8.43
C SER A 148 -4.17 -16.80 7.48
N LEU A 149 -3.06 -16.12 7.78
CA LEU A 149 -2.44 -15.14 6.90
C LEU A 149 -2.06 -15.78 5.55
N TYR A 150 -2.19 -15.02 4.48
CA TYR A 150 -1.91 -15.41 3.10
C TYR A 150 -2.76 -16.57 2.59
N LYS A 151 -3.96 -16.74 3.17
CA LYS A 151 -4.98 -17.68 2.70
C LYS A 151 -6.32 -16.96 2.57
N ALA A 152 -7.16 -17.47 1.68
CA ALA A 152 -8.52 -16.97 1.53
C ALA A 152 -9.28 -17.05 2.86
N LEU A 153 -10.04 -16.01 3.18
CA LEU A 153 -10.90 -15.97 4.36
C LEU A 153 -11.94 -17.11 4.28
N PRO A 154 -11.97 -18.03 5.26
CA PRO A 154 -12.80 -19.23 5.18
C PRO A 154 -14.25 -18.90 5.57
N VAL A 155 -14.98 -18.24 4.67
CA VAL A 155 -16.38 -17.82 4.85
C VAL A 155 -17.34 -18.96 4.58
N GLU A 156 -18.47 -18.96 5.30
CA GLU A 156 -19.55 -19.95 5.10
C GLU A 156 -20.31 -19.67 3.80
N ASN A 157 -20.61 -18.42 3.51
CA ASN A 157 -21.33 -18.01 2.30
C ASN A 157 -20.39 -17.33 1.30
N LYS A 158 -19.92 -18.09 0.32
CA LYS A 158 -19.01 -17.59 -0.72
C LYS A 158 -19.67 -16.58 -1.66
N ALA A 159 -20.98 -16.69 -1.91
CA ALA A 159 -21.67 -15.76 -2.79
C ALA A 159 -21.73 -14.37 -2.17
N ILE A 160 -22.17 -14.27 -0.91
CA ILE A 160 -22.16 -12.99 -0.16
C ILE A 160 -20.72 -12.41 -0.11
N PHE A 161 -19.73 -13.26 0.12
CA PHE A 161 -18.35 -12.78 0.17
C PHE A 161 -17.88 -12.22 -1.17
N GLN A 162 -18.24 -12.86 -2.28
CA GLN A 162 -17.93 -12.34 -3.62
C GLN A 162 -18.63 -10.98 -3.86
N ASP A 163 -19.88 -10.83 -3.46
CA ASP A 163 -20.59 -9.54 -3.55
C ASP A 163 -19.90 -8.44 -2.74
N ILE A 164 -19.42 -8.77 -1.53
CA ILE A 164 -18.64 -7.86 -0.69
C ILE A 164 -17.33 -7.43 -1.38
N LEU A 165 -16.59 -8.39 -1.95
CA LEU A 165 -15.33 -8.10 -2.65
C LEU A 165 -15.58 -7.19 -3.85
N ASN A 166 -16.62 -7.47 -4.63
CA ASN A 166 -17.01 -6.65 -5.78
C ASN A 166 -17.42 -5.23 -5.34
N LEU A 167 -18.26 -5.11 -4.32
CA LEU A 167 -18.68 -3.82 -3.77
C LEU A 167 -17.51 -3.01 -3.22
N SER A 168 -16.66 -3.62 -2.40
CA SER A 168 -15.49 -2.95 -1.82
C SER A 168 -14.51 -2.48 -2.89
N SER A 169 -14.28 -3.30 -3.92
CA SER A 169 -13.43 -2.93 -5.06
C SER A 169 -14.03 -1.78 -5.87
N ALA A 170 -15.36 -1.79 -6.09
CA ALA A 170 -16.06 -0.74 -6.80
C ALA A 170 -16.05 0.60 -6.03
N LEU A 171 -16.25 0.57 -4.70
CA LEU A 171 -16.12 1.77 -3.84
C LEU A 171 -14.73 2.39 -3.96
N ARG A 172 -13.68 1.56 -3.93
CA ARG A 172 -12.30 2.03 -4.08
C ARG A 172 -12.04 2.61 -5.47
N GLN A 173 -12.54 1.97 -6.54
CA GLN A 173 -12.40 2.46 -7.91
C GLN A 173 -13.08 3.82 -8.09
N GLU A 174 -14.28 4.00 -7.50
CA GLU A 174 -15.02 5.27 -7.52
C GLU A 174 -14.47 6.31 -6.54
N LYS A 175 -13.48 5.96 -5.72
CA LYS A 175 -12.91 6.80 -4.66
C LYS A 175 -13.95 7.24 -3.63
N ILE A 176 -14.87 6.36 -3.29
CA ILE A 176 -15.87 6.57 -2.23
C ILE A 176 -15.28 6.00 -0.95
N GLU A 177 -14.93 6.88 -0.02
CA GLU A 177 -14.48 6.47 1.31
C GLU A 177 -15.68 5.97 2.12
N CYS A 178 -15.58 4.72 2.59
CA CYS A 178 -16.62 4.05 3.37
C CYS A 178 -15.98 3.51 4.66
N ASP A 179 -16.61 3.81 5.79
CA ASP A 179 -16.11 3.38 7.10
C ASP A 179 -16.47 1.92 7.40
N HIS A 180 -17.68 1.53 6.99
CA HIS A 180 -18.23 0.21 7.33
C HIS A 180 -19.25 -0.25 6.29
N ILE A 181 -19.20 -1.52 5.95
CA ILE A 181 -20.15 -2.22 5.10
C ILE A 181 -20.80 -3.33 5.93
N ASP A 182 -22.10 -3.27 6.08
CA ASP A 182 -22.89 -4.31 6.74
C ASP A 182 -23.67 -5.11 5.70
N TYR A 183 -23.46 -6.41 5.69
CA TYR A 183 -24.15 -7.34 4.81
C TYR A 183 -25.14 -8.17 5.61
N SER A 184 -26.42 -8.05 5.28
CA SER A 184 -27.46 -8.86 5.91
C SER A 184 -27.48 -10.30 5.38
N ALA A 185 -28.12 -11.19 6.12
CA ALA A 185 -28.35 -12.57 5.68
C ALA A 185 -29.17 -12.67 4.38
N SER A 186 -29.95 -11.62 4.03
CA SER A 186 -30.69 -11.51 2.78
C SER A 186 -29.89 -10.91 1.63
N SER A 187 -28.57 -10.87 1.73
CA SER A 187 -27.65 -10.32 0.71
C SER A 187 -27.91 -8.85 0.37
N THR A 188 -28.36 -8.06 1.34
CA THR A 188 -28.53 -6.62 1.17
C THR A 188 -27.38 -5.89 1.84
N ALA A 189 -26.81 -4.90 1.11
CA ALA A 189 -25.70 -4.10 1.59
C ALA A 189 -26.17 -2.76 2.18
N THR A 190 -25.59 -2.41 3.33
CA THR A 190 -25.72 -1.10 3.96
C THR A 190 -24.31 -0.51 4.13
N LEU A 191 -24.10 0.72 3.64
CA LEU A 191 -22.85 1.44 3.85
C LEU A 191 -23.01 2.45 4.98
N TYR A 192 -21.91 2.71 5.69
CA TYR A 192 -21.79 3.81 6.64
C TYR A 192 -20.63 4.71 6.21
N ILE A 193 -20.96 5.97 5.95
CA ILE A 193 -20.03 6.99 5.45
C ILE A 193 -20.16 8.21 6.36
N GLY A 194 -19.25 8.35 7.33
CA GLY A 194 -19.40 9.32 8.40
C GLY A 194 -20.72 9.11 9.15
N GLU A 195 -21.54 10.15 9.21
CA GLU A 195 -22.87 10.13 9.88
C GLU A 195 -24.02 9.70 8.93
N ILE A 196 -23.70 9.26 7.71
CA ILE A 196 -24.69 8.87 6.70
C ILE A 196 -24.76 7.35 6.61
N LYS A 197 -25.98 6.83 6.78
CA LYS A 197 -26.32 5.43 6.50
C LYS A 197 -26.90 5.33 5.10
N VAL A 198 -26.31 4.49 4.24
CA VAL A 198 -26.74 4.28 2.85
C VAL A 198 -27.27 2.87 2.68
N LEU A 199 -28.55 2.75 2.37
CA LEU A 199 -29.17 1.48 2.05
C LEU A 199 -29.01 1.20 0.56
N LEU A 200 -28.08 0.32 0.17
CA LEU A 200 -27.87 -0.07 -1.23
C LEU A 200 -28.83 -1.18 -1.68
N GLY A 201 -29.34 -1.97 -0.73
CA GLY A 201 -30.19 -3.12 -1.05
C GLY A 201 -29.38 -4.28 -1.67
N ASP A 202 -29.96 -4.91 -2.68
CA ASP A 202 -29.34 -6.00 -3.44
C ASP A 202 -28.20 -5.53 -4.36
N HIS A 203 -27.53 -6.51 -4.99
CA HIS A 203 -26.41 -6.25 -5.90
C HIS A 203 -26.82 -5.75 -7.31
N GLU A 204 -28.13 -5.66 -7.59
CA GLU A 204 -28.60 -5.19 -8.89
C GLU A 204 -28.28 -3.70 -9.09
N ASP A 205 -27.86 -3.34 -10.30
CA ASP A 205 -27.49 -1.98 -10.71
C ASP A 205 -26.47 -1.28 -9.80
N MET A 206 -25.59 -2.06 -9.14
CA MET A 206 -24.63 -1.57 -8.13
C MET A 206 -23.75 -0.43 -8.66
N GLU A 207 -23.26 -0.54 -9.90
CA GLU A 207 -22.42 0.50 -10.53
C GLU A 207 -23.20 1.83 -10.62
N GLN A 208 -24.46 1.79 -11.04
CA GLN A 208 -25.30 2.98 -11.16
C GLN A 208 -25.64 3.59 -9.80
N LYS A 209 -25.89 2.72 -8.78
CA LYS A 209 -26.11 3.15 -7.39
C LYS A 209 -24.86 3.87 -6.85
N LEU A 210 -23.65 3.34 -7.09
CA LEU A 210 -22.40 3.95 -6.63
C LEU A 210 -22.08 5.26 -7.38
N MET A 211 -22.29 5.32 -8.68
CA MET A 211 -22.15 6.57 -9.43
C MET A 211 -23.08 7.67 -8.89
N SER A 212 -24.34 7.32 -8.62
CA SER A 212 -25.31 8.27 -8.04
C SER A 212 -24.93 8.65 -6.61
N LEU A 213 -24.48 7.69 -5.80
CA LEU A 213 -23.98 7.95 -4.45
C LEU A 213 -22.83 8.97 -4.48
N LYS A 214 -21.86 8.79 -5.37
CA LYS A 214 -20.74 9.71 -5.55
C LYS A 214 -21.19 11.14 -5.86
N ASP A 215 -22.18 11.30 -6.73
CA ASP A 215 -22.75 12.61 -7.08
C ASP A 215 -23.53 13.26 -5.92
N ILE A 216 -24.16 12.45 -5.06
CA ILE A 216 -25.01 12.92 -3.96
C ILE A 216 -24.19 13.25 -2.69
N LEU A 217 -23.14 12.47 -2.39
CA LEU A 217 -22.36 12.61 -1.14
C LEU A 217 -21.88 14.05 -0.85
N PRO A 218 -21.38 14.83 -1.83
CA PRO A 218 -20.97 16.21 -1.56
C PRO A 218 -22.10 17.11 -1.05
N ALA A 219 -23.35 16.87 -1.50
CA ALA A 219 -24.52 17.64 -1.07
C ALA A 219 -25.00 17.22 0.35
N LEU A 220 -24.54 16.09 0.84
CA LEU A 220 -24.86 15.55 2.18
C LEU A 220 -23.73 15.78 3.20
N ALA A 221 -22.66 16.43 2.81
CA ALA A 221 -21.52 16.69 3.70
C ALA A 221 -21.96 17.44 4.98
N GLY A 222 -21.59 16.89 6.15
CA GLY A 222 -21.95 17.44 7.47
C GLY A 222 -23.41 17.18 7.91
N ARG A 223 -24.18 16.41 7.13
CA ARG A 223 -25.53 16.01 7.52
C ARG A 223 -25.52 14.59 8.11
N LYS A 224 -26.54 14.30 8.93
CA LYS A 224 -26.76 12.99 9.53
C LYS A 224 -28.09 12.44 9.02
N GLY A 225 -28.12 11.17 8.63
CA GLY A 225 -29.37 10.56 8.18
C GLY A 225 -29.19 9.30 7.36
N THR A 226 -30.30 8.86 6.78
CA THR A 226 -30.36 7.64 5.97
C THR A 226 -30.71 7.99 4.52
N LEU A 227 -29.80 7.60 3.60
CA LEU A 227 -29.99 7.65 2.15
C LEU A 227 -30.45 6.26 1.67
N ASP A 228 -31.62 6.19 1.07
CA ASP A 228 -32.16 4.94 0.52
C ASP A 228 -32.00 4.89 -1.01
N LEU A 229 -31.11 4.01 -1.44
CA LEU A 229 -30.85 3.67 -2.85
C LEU A 229 -31.27 2.23 -3.18
N SER A 230 -31.96 1.53 -2.26
CA SER A 230 -32.29 0.11 -2.42
C SER A 230 -33.15 -0.18 -3.65
N LYS A 231 -34.02 0.75 -4.01
CA LYS A 231 -34.91 0.67 -5.19
C LYS A 231 -34.43 1.48 -6.39
N TYR A 232 -33.24 2.11 -6.30
CA TYR A 232 -32.71 2.94 -7.37
C TYR A 232 -32.22 2.09 -8.54
N ARG A 233 -32.75 2.33 -9.75
CA ARG A 233 -32.43 1.61 -11.00
C ARG A 233 -31.83 2.53 -12.08
N GLY A 234 -31.30 3.67 -11.67
CA GLY A 234 -30.67 4.64 -12.56
C GLY A 234 -31.56 5.82 -12.97
N ARG A 235 -30.91 6.84 -13.59
CA ARG A 235 -31.55 8.11 -13.93
C ARG A 235 -32.72 8.01 -14.94
N LYS A 236 -32.88 6.87 -15.63
CA LYS A 236 -33.93 6.67 -16.65
C LYS A 236 -35.25 6.23 -16.06
N GLU A 237 -35.27 5.70 -14.88
CA GLU A 237 -36.47 5.31 -14.17
C GLU A 237 -36.84 6.39 -13.15
N LYS A 238 -38.16 6.62 -12.97
CA LYS A 238 -38.70 7.67 -12.08
C LYS A 238 -38.51 7.40 -10.58
N GLU A 239 -37.76 6.37 -10.20
CA GLU A 239 -37.48 6.05 -8.81
C GLU A 239 -36.37 6.94 -8.27
N ALA A 240 -36.78 7.93 -7.48
CA ALA A 240 -35.88 8.85 -6.84
C ALA A 240 -35.30 8.22 -5.56
N TYR A 241 -34.03 8.51 -5.29
CA TYR A 241 -33.46 8.24 -3.97
C TYR A 241 -34.19 9.09 -2.89
N VAL A 242 -34.22 8.57 -1.67
CA VAL A 242 -34.83 9.26 -0.54
C VAL A 242 -33.79 9.47 0.54
N PHE A 243 -33.57 10.73 0.93
CA PHE A 243 -32.76 11.05 2.11
C PHE A 243 -33.67 11.44 3.27
N LYS A 244 -33.54 10.74 4.38
CA LYS A 244 -34.23 11.04 5.64
C LYS A 244 -33.22 11.55 6.65
N GLU A 245 -33.30 12.84 6.97
CA GLU A 245 -32.43 13.47 7.96
C GLU A 245 -32.83 13.03 9.36
N GLU A 246 -31.82 12.66 10.16
CA GLU A 246 -31.96 12.38 11.58
C GLU A 246 -31.69 13.69 12.37
N LYS A 247 -32.60 13.99 13.30
CA LYS A 247 -32.47 15.19 14.16
C LYS A 247 -31.50 14.95 15.31
#